data_fab437a0e2ccc8408cb058fb5594abb4
#
_entry.id   fab437a0e2ccc8408cb058fb5594abb4
#
_cell.length_a   1.000
_cell.length_b   1.000
_cell.length_c   1.000
_cell.angle_alpha   90.00
_cell.angle_beta   90.00
_cell.angle_gamma   90.00
#
_symmetry.space_group_name_H-M   'P 1'
#
loop_
_entity.id
_entity.type
_entity.pdbx_description
1 polymer ?
#
loop_
_entity_poly.entity_id
_entity_poly.type
_entity_poly.pdbx_seq_one_letter_code
_entity_poly.pdbx_strand_id
1 'polypeptide(L)'
;NKFNLGFSHHHKVDLYSKETNTQCSFIPFAFNKDLFESQFNNQVKKYDLGFSGIIQNQNKNAEQSDIRRRITKKLFHTFFDIPIIKKNRLSLFWNVIPSSRISRYLATSFNYYKFYDVEDYIKKLFECKIYINTLSPINLVSPRYFETFASNSILLCEKSNVYNKIFEGELKYFTFDKDLKNFNDQVYSLLNDY
;
A
#
# COMPACT_ATOMS: atom_id res chain seq x y z
N ASN A 1 -26.80 -26.52 -4.62
CA ASN A 1 -25.47 -25.93 -4.47
C ASN A 1 -24.41 -26.99 -4.65
N LYS A 2 -23.43 -26.72 -5.54
CA LYS A 2 -22.35 -27.67 -5.83
C LYS A 2 -21.17 -27.55 -4.84
N PHE A 3 -21.16 -26.50 -3.99
CA PHE A 3 -20.08 -26.23 -3.06
C PHE A 3 -20.63 -26.07 -1.65
N ASN A 4 -20.02 -26.76 -0.70
CA ASN A 4 -20.39 -26.69 0.72
C ASN A 4 -19.48 -25.74 1.50
N LEU A 5 -18.36 -25.30 0.93
CA LEU A 5 -17.38 -24.43 1.55
C LEU A 5 -16.82 -23.44 0.55
N GLY A 6 -16.73 -22.20 0.95
CA GLY A 6 -16.09 -21.11 0.20
C GLY A 6 -14.96 -20.44 0.98
N PHE A 7 -14.02 -19.84 0.27
CA PHE A 7 -12.93 -19.05 0.85
C PHE A 7 -12.91 -17.65 0.27
N SER A 8 -12.62 -16.67 1.10
CA SER A 8 -12.53 -15.27 0.67
C SER A 8 -11.39 -14.54 1.37
N HIS A 9 -10.71 -13.69 0.64
CA HIS A 9 -9.77 -12.72 1.20
C HIS A 9 -10.47 -11.49 1.79
N HIS A 10 -11.77 -11.40 1.67
CA HIS A 10 -12.54 -10.30 2.23
C HIS A 10 -13.01 -10.66 3.65
N HIS A 11 -12.80 -9.75 4.58
CA HIS A 11 -13.11 -9.92 6.00
C HIS A 11 -14.61 -10.07 6.32
N LYS A 12 -15.51 -9.79 5.36
CA LYS A 12 -16.98 -9.91 5.50
C LYS A 12 -17.50 -11.30 5.11
N VAL A 13 -16.79 -12.35 5.48
CA VAL A 13 -17.16 -13.74 5.14
C VAL A 13 -18.53 -14.14 5.65
N ASP A 14 -18.95 -13.63 6.81
CA ASP A 14 -20.29 -13.91 7.37
C ASP A 14 -21.40 -13.39 6.47
N LEU A 15 -21.21 -12.22 5.85
CA LEU A 15 -22.16 -11.67 4.88
C LEU A 15 -22.25 -12.58 3.65
N TYR A 16 -21.10 -12.97 3.11
CA TYR A 16 -21.06 -13.87 1.94
C TYR A 16 -21.65 -15.24 2.24
N SER A 17 -21.40 -15.78 3.44
CA SER A 17 -22.03 -17.04 3.86
C SER A 17 -23.56 -16.96 3.83
N LYS A 18 -24.12 -15.85 4.30
CA LYS A 18 -25.57 -15.61 4.28
C LYS A 18 -26.12 -15.43 2.86
N GLU A 19 -25.45 -14.62 2.04
CA GLU A 19 -25.90 -14.31 0.68
C GLU A 19 -25.83 -15.52 -0.25
N THR A 20 -24.83 -16.37 -0.08
CA THR A 20 -24.61 -17.53 -0.96
C THR A 20 -25.16 -18.83 -0.40
N ASN A 21 -25.66 -18.84 0.83
CA ASN A 21 -26.03 -20.04 1.58
C ASN A 21 -24.93 -21.11 1.55
N THR A 22 -23.69 -20.66 1.67
CA THR A 22 -22.47 -21.50 1.63
C THR A 22 -21.56 -21.04 2.76
N GLN A 23 -21.06 -21.98 3.55
CA GLN A 23 -20.10 -21.63 4.59
C GLN A 23 -18.85 -21.00 3.96
N CYS A 24 -18.55 -19.74 4.32
CA CYS A 24 -17.37 -19.04 3.86
C CYS A 24 -16.39 -18.83 5.01
N SER A 25 -15.11 -19.06 4.72
CA SER A 25 -14.01 -18.83 5.65
C SER A 25 -13.10 -17.73 5.13
N PHE A 26 -12.61 -16.89 6.04
CA PHE A 26 -11.63 -15.87 5.72
C PHE A 26 -10.24 -16.51 5.58
N ILE A 27 -9.56 -16.17 4.49
CA ILE A 27 -8.15 -16.49 4.29
C ILE A 27 -7.42 -15.18 3.98
N PRO A 28 -6.45 -14.75 4.82
CA PRO A 28 -5.66 -13.57 4.51
C PRO A 28 -4.82 -13.79 3.24
N PHE A 29 -4.42 -12.70 2.61
CA PHE A 29 -3.44 -12.79 1.54
C PHE A 29 -2.11 -13.32 2.09
N ALA A 30 -1.47 -14.17 1.30
CA ALA A 30 -0.13 -14.65 1.55
C ALA A 30 0.88 -13.96 0.63
N PHE A 31 2.16 -14.07 0.96
CA PHE A 31 3.28 -13.68 0.11
C PHE A 31 4.23 -14.87 -0.06
N ASN A 32 5.05 -14.84 -1.09
CA ASN A 32 6.03 -15.89 -1.31
C ASN A 32 7.22 -15.69 -0.38
N LYS A 33 7.30 -16.53 0.65
CA LYS A 33 8.34 -16.49 1.69
C LYS A 33 9.75 -16.58 1.10
N ASP A 34 9.96 -17.47 0.12
CA ASP A 34 11.29 -17.72 -0.46
C ASP A 34 11.87 -16.47 -1.12
N LEU A 35 11.01 -15.60 -1.67
CA LEU A 35 11.44 -14.32 -2.26
C LEU A 35 11.92 -13.31 -1.21
N PHE A 36 11.52 -13.47 0.06
CA PHE A 36 11.85 -12.53 1.14
C PHE A 36 12.96 -13.05 2.06
N GLU A 37 13.28 -14.34 2.07
CA GLU A 37 14.22 -14.93 3.05
C GLU A 37 15.70 -14.84 2.68
N SER A 38 16.06 -14.80 1.39
CA SER A 38 17.43 -15.18 1.05
C SER A 38 18.34 -14.09 0.54
N GLN A 39 17.84 -13.03 -0.08
CA GLN A 39 18.71 -12.14 -0.85
C GLN A 39 18.84 -10.72 -0.30
N PHE A 40 17.90 -10.26 0.51
CA PHE A 40 17.77 -8.84 0.83
C PHE A 40 17.87 -8.49 2.31
N ASN A 41 18.04 -9.45 3.20
CA ASN A 41 18.04 -9.22 4.66
C ASN A 41 19.11 -8.23 5.15
N ASN A 42 20.20 -8.05 4.39
CA ASN A 42 21.30 -7.16 4.72
C ASN A 42 21.28 -5.85 3.89
N GLN A 43 20.17 -5.53 3.26
CA GLN A 43 20.10 -4.30 2.48
C GLN A 43 20.10 -3.05 3.37
N VAL A 44 20.94 -2.11 3.00
CA VAL A 44 20.96 -0.79 3.63
C VAL A 44 19.70 -0.02 3.25
N LYS A 45 19.03 0.57 4.22
CA LYS A 45 17.86 1.43 3.98
C LYS A 45 18.31 2.71 3.26
N LYS A 46 17.94 2.85 1.99
CA LYS A 46 18.29 3.98 1.12
C LYS A 46 17.20 5.03 1.01
N TYR A 47 15.97 4.60 1.31
CA TYR A 47 14.79 5.46 1.18
C TYR A 47 14.13 5.60 2.54
N ASP A 48 13.78 6.80 2.89
CA ASP A 48 13.04 7.07 4.13
C ASP A 48 11.57 6.68 3.98
N LEU A 49 10.97 6.96 2.83
CA LEU A 49 9.58 6.69 2.56
C LEU A 49 9.35 5.88 1.28
N GLY A 50 8.42 4.94 1.34
CA GLY A 50 7.89 4.22 0.19
C GLY A 50 6.38 4.32 0.10
N PHE A 51 5.86 4.54 -1.10
CA PHE A 51 4.45 4.48 -1.39
C PHE A 51 4.21 3.93 -2.79
N SER A 52 3.43 2.88 -2.88
CA SER A 52 2.99 2.34 -4.16
C SER A 52 1.48 2.10 -4.13
N GLY A 53 0.75 2.88 -4.85
CA GLY A 53 -0.69 2.74 -4.98
C GLY A 53 -1.16 3.21 -6.34
N ILE A 54 -2.02 2.43 -6.99
CA ILE A 54 -2.65 2.87 -8.23
C ILE A 54 -3.71 3.91 -7.87
N ILE A 55 -3.63 5.09 -8.48
CA ILE A 55 -4.65 6.13 -8.38
C ILE A 55 -5.62 5.91 -9.53
N GLN A 56 -6.77 5.34 -9.23
CA GLN A 56 -7.82 5.14 -10.23
C GLN A 56 -8.64 6.41 -10.34
N ASN A 57 -8.58 7.08 -11.49
CA ASN A 57 -9.29 8.33 -11.72
C ASN A 57 -10.73 8.15 -12.23
N GLN A 58 -11.14 6.92 -12.54
CA GLN A 58 -12.39 6.65 -13.24
C GLN A 58 -13.44 5.90 -12.42
N ASN A 59 -13.17 5.55 -11.16
CA ASN A 59 -14.08 4.70 -10.41
C ASN A 59 -14.88 5.43 -9.34
N LYS A 60 -16.14 4.95 -9.20
CA LYS A 60 -17.13 5.38 -8.22
C LYS A 60 -16.69 5.23 -6.75
N ASN A 61 -15.57 4.55 -6.47
CA ASN A 61 -14.95 4.45 -5.16
C ASN A 61 -13.93 5.58 -4.96
N ALA A 62 -14.41 6.81 -5.01
CA ALA A 62 -13.62 8.03 -4.97
C ALA A 62 -12.76 8.16 -3.70
N GLU A 63 -13.20 7.61 -2.56
CA GLU A 63 -12.53 7.80 -1.26
C GLU A 63 -11.09 7.28 -1.25
N GLN A 64 -10.87 6.04 -1.63
CA GLN A 64 -9.52 5.45 -1.60
C GLN A 64 -8.57 6.06 -2.63
N SER A 65 -9.09 6.38 -3.81
CA SER A 65 -8.32 7.10 -4.82
C SER A 65 -7.99 8.52 -4.38
N ASP A 66 -8.88 9.16 -3.64
CA ASP A 66 -8.66 10.49 -3.09
C ASP A 66 -7.60 10.47 -1.98
N ILE A 67 -7.66 9.53 -1.04
CA ILE A 67 -6.62 9.35 -0.01
C ILE A 67 -5.25 9.17 -0.67
N ARG A 68 -5.13 8.28 -1.65
CA ARG A 68 -3.87 8.04 -2.37
C ARG A 68 -3.35 9.28 -3.10
N ARG A 69 -4.24 10.06 -3.71
CA ARG A 69 -3.89 11.32 -4.35
C ARG A 69 -3.40 12.35 -3.34
N ARG A 70 -4.07 12.47 -2.20
CA ARG A 70 -3.67 13.39 -1.13
C ARG A 70 -2.34 12.98 -0.49
N ILE A 71 -2.09 11.69 -0.27
CA ILE A 71 -0.78 11.17 0.15
C ILE A 71 0.28 11.56 -0.87
N THR A 72 0.04 11.30 -2.15
CA THR A 72 0.99 11.64 -3.22
C THR A 72 1.30 13.14 -3.25
N LYS A 73 0.30 14.01 -3.05
CA LYS A 73 0.50 15.45 -2.93
C LYS A 73 1.37 15.82 -1.73
N LYS A 74 1.08 15.24 -0.55
CA LYS A 74 1.90 15.47 0.64
C LYS A 74 3.34 15.00 0.45
N LEU A 75 3.55 13.82 -0.14
CA LEU A 75 4.89 13.32 -0.46
C LEU A 75 5.64 14.25 -1.42
N PHE A 76 4.95 14.87 -2.36
CA PHE A 76 5.54 15.82 -3.29
C PHE A 76 5.89 17.17 -2.64
N HIS A 77 4.98 17.72 -1.84
CA HIS A 77 5.11 19.09 -1.32
C HIS A 77 5.81 19.18 0.03
N THR A 78 5.54 18.25 0.93
CA THR A 78 6.03 18.31 2.32
C THR A 78 7.35 17.55 2.49
N PHE A 79 7.49 16.42 1.77
CA PHE A 79 8.64 15.52 1.92
C PHE A 79 9.57 15.60 0.71
N PHE A 80 9.72 16.79 0.14
CA PHE A 80 10.49 17.00 -1.09
C PHE A 80 11.96 16.63 -0.95
N ASP A 81 12.57 16.86 0.22
CA ASP A 81 13.98 16.62 0.49
C ASP A 81 14.27 15.23 1.06
N ILE A 82 13.23 14.45 1.36
CA ILE A 82 13.37 13.10 1.87
C ILE A 82 13.53 12.10 0.72
N PRO A 83 14.45 11.13 0.82
CA PRO A 83 14.60 10.05 -0.14
C PRO A 83 13.32 9.19 -0.24
N ILE A 84 12.65 9.23 -1.38
CA ILE A 84 11.42 8.48 -1.64
C ILE A 84 11.65 7.50 -2.78
N ILE A 85 11.08 6.29 -2.68
CA ILE A 85 11.23 5.20 -3.68
C ILE A 85 10.78 5.59 -5.10
N LYS A 86 9.90 6.56 -5.26
CA LYS A 86 9.51 6.98 -6.61
C LYS A 86 10.68 7.61 -7.33
N LYS A 87 11.05 7.01 -8.43
CA LYS A 87 12.27 7.12 -9.22
C LYS A 87 12.67 8.54 -9.67
N ASN A 88 11.73 9.46 -9.67
CA ASN A 88 11.99 10.89 -9.83
C ASN A 88 10.77 11.71 -9.37
N ARG A 89 11.01 12.94 -9.01
CA ARG A 89 9.99 13.90 -8.57
C ARG A 89 8.91 14.14 -9.63
N LEU A 90 9.24 13.97 -10.90
CA LEU A 90 8.29 14.07 -12.00
C LEU A 90 7.20 12.98 -11.93
N SER A 91 7.51 11.78 -11.45
CA SER A 91 6.50 10.73 -11.29
C SER A 91 5.47 11.05 -10.20
N LEU A 92 5.87 11.77 -9.14
CA LEU A 92 4.94 12.29 -8.14
C LEU A 92 4.09 13.42 -8.71
N PHE A 93 4.69 14.31 -9.49
CA PHE A 93 4.00 15.39 -10.16
C PHE A 93 2.88 14.90 -11.10
N TRP A 94 3.17 13.89 -11.94
CA TRP A 94 2.18 13.29 -12.82
C TRP A 94 1.00 12.63 -12.10
N ASN A 95 1.22 12.09 -10.90
CA ASN A 95 0.13 11.54 -10.09
C ASN A 95 -0.77 12.62 -9.47
N VAL A 96 -0.31 13.86 -9.43
CA VAL A 96 -1.07 15.02 -8.89
C VAL A 96 -1.92 15.69 -9.97
N ILE A 97 -1.53 15.62 -11.24
CA ILE A 97 -2.27 16.19 -12.35
C ILE A 97 -3.54 15.37 -12.62
N PRO A 98 -4.70 16.02 -12.81
CA PRO A 98 -5.91 15.32 -13.22
C PRO A 98 -5.67 14.53 -14.50
N SER A 99 -6.11 13.28 -14.54
CA SER A 99 -5.89 12.43 -15.72
C SER A 99 -6.76 12.88 -16.88
N SER A 100 -6.19 13.68 -17.75
CA SER A 100 -6.69 13.84 -19.10
C SER A 100 -6.19 12.67 -19.98
N ARG A 101 -6.82 12.44 -21.14
CA ARG A 101 -6.30 11.46 -22.13
C ARG A 101 -4.88 11.79 -22.55
N ILE A 102 -4.57 13.09 -22.65
CA ILE A 102 -3.25 13.61 -23.02
C ILE A 102 -2.22 13.31 -21.93
N SER A 103 -2.54 13.55 -20.66
CA SER A 103 -1.58 13.27 -19.57
C SER A 103 -1.27 11.79 -19.43
N ARG A 104 -2.25 10.89 -19.68
CA ARG A 104 -2.01 9.45 -19.72
C ARG A 104 -1.14 9.03 -20.90
N TYR A 105 -1.41 9.56 -22.08
CA TYR A 105 -0.59 9.27 -23.25
C TYR A 105 0.86 9.71 -23.06
N LEU A 106 1.08 10.91 -22.57
CA LEU A 106 2.42 11.41 -22.26
C LEU A 106 3.11 10.58 -21.18
N ALA A 107 2.40 10.24 -20.10
CA ALA A 107 2.96 9.41 -19.03
C ALA A 107 3.36 8.01 -19.52
N THR A 108 2.59 7.43 -20.44
CA THR A 108 2.91 6.13 -21.05
C THR A 108 4.10 6.26 -22.00
N SER A 109 4.11 7.29 -22.86
CA SER A 109 5.18 7.54 -23.84
C SER A 109 6.54 7.82 -23.19
N PHE A 110 6.53 8.45 -22.00
CA PHE A 110 7.75 8.74 -21.24
C PHE A 110 8.11 7.69 -20.18
N ASN A 111 7.48 6.51 -20.20
CA ASN A 111 7.75 5.43 -19.25
C ASN A 111 7.60 5.85 -17.76
N TYR A 112 6.74 6.80 -17.45
CA TYR A 112 6.52 7.26 -16.07
C TYR A 112 5.82 6.22 -15.20
N TYR A 113 5.10 5.28 -15.81
CA TYR A 113 4.51 4.11 -15.15
C TYR A 113 5.45 2.91 -15.30
N LYS A 114 6.62 2.95 -14.69
CA LYS A 114 7.45 1.76 -14.65
C LYS A 114 6.87 0.82 -13.59
N PHE A 115 6.28 -0.27 -14.06
CA PHE A 115 6.07 -1.43 -13.20
C PHE A 115 7.45 -1.99 -12.88
N TYR A 116 7.75 -2.16 -11.59
CA TYR A 116 8.91 -2.92 -11.19
C TYR A 116 8.66 -4.39 -11.53
N ASP A 117 9.66 -5.11 -11.97
CA ASP A 117 9.60 -6.55 -11.89
C ASP A 117 9.56 -7.00 -10.41
N VAL A 118 9.28 -8.26 -10.16
CA VAL A 118 9.06 -8.76 -8.80
C VAL A 118 10.31 -8.58 -7.92
N GLU A 119 11.47 -8.84 -8.47
CA GLU A 119 12.74 -8.75 -7.76
C GLU A 119 13.10 -7.30 -7.42
N ASP A 120 13.02 -6.39 -8.38
CA ASP A 120 13.20 -4.95 -8.18
C ASP A 120 12.22 -4.39 -7.14
N TYR A 121 10.97 -4.85 -7.15
CA TYR A 121 9.95 -4.44 -6.21
C TYR A 121 10.31 -4.87 -4.78
N ILE A 122 10.66 -6.14 -4.58
CA ILE A 122 11.05 -6.67 -3.28
C ILE A 122 12.30 -5.96 -2.75
N LYS A 123 13.30 -5.79 -3.60
CA LYS A 123 14.50 -5.02 -3.25
C LYS A 123 14.16 -3.62 -2.76
N LYS A 124 13.24 -2.92 -3.43
CA LYS A 124 12.78 -1.59 -3.01
C LYS A 124 12.09 -1.59 -1.65
N LEU A 125 11.33 -2.64 -1.34
CA LEU A 125 10.74 -2.78 -0.01
C LEU A 125 11.84 -2.88 1.06
N PHE A 126 12.84 -3.73 0.87
CA PHE A 126 13.96 -3.87 1.82
C PHE A 126 14.80 -2.61 1.94
N GLU A 127 14.94 -1.82 0.90
CA GLU A 127 15.67 -0.55 0.91
C GLU A 127 14.90 0.62 1.56
N CYS A 128 13.66 0.41 1.98
CA CYS A 128 12.77 1.44 2.54
C CYS A 128 12.67 1.35 4.06
N LYS A 129 12.72 2.49 4.77
CA LYS A 129 12.48 2.54 6.23
C LYS A 129 11.00 2.42 6.55
N ILE A 130 10.19 3.30 6.00
CA ILE A 130 8.74 3.37 6.23
C ILE A 130 8.01 3.14 4.92
N TYR A 131 7.11 2.17 4.88
CA TYR A 131 6.30 1.91 3.71
C TYR A 131 4.83 2.24 3.99
N ILE A 132 4.28 3.15 3.16
CA ILE A 132 2.92 3.65 3.31
C ILE A 132 1.99 2.75 2.50
N ASN A 133 1.00 2.18 3.17
CA ASN A 133 -0.04 1.37 2.53
C ASN A 133 -1.43 1.95 2.75
N THR A 134 -2.32 1.71 1.80
CA THR A 134 -3.73 2.05 1.89
C THR A 134 -4.58 0.84 1.52
N LEU A 135 -5.75 0.72 2.10
CA LEU A 135 -6.71 -0.31 1.74
C LEU A 135 -7.06 -0.23 0.25
N SER A 136 -7.51 -1.34 -0.30
CA SER A 136 -8.11 -1.35 -1.63
C SER A 136 -9.44 -0.59 -1.65
N PRO A 137 -9.98 -0.23 -2.82
CA PRO A 137 -11.29 0.41 -2.92
C PRO A 137 -12.45 -0.37 -2.29
N ILE A 138 -12.27 -1.67 -2.10
CA ILE A 138 -13.26 -2.55 -1.44
C ILE A 138 -12.84 -2.90 -0.01
N ASN A 139 -12.00 -2.08 0.60
CA ASN A 139 -11.50 -2.23 1.98
C ASN A 139 -10.75 -3.54 2.25
N LEU A 140 -10.01 -4.07 1.27
CA LEU A 140 -9.14 -5.23 1.45
C LEU A 140 -7.74 -4.79 1.88
N VAL A 141 -7.18 -5.55 2.80
CA VAL A 141 -5.75 -5.55 3.12
C VAL A 141 -5.04 -6.39 2.05
N SER A 142 -4.21 -5.74 1.25
CA SER A 142 -3.51 -6.38 0.13
C SER A 142 -2.28 -7.16 0.60
N PRO A 143 -1.71 -8.05 -0.24
CA PRO A 143 -0.44 -8.76 0.07
C PRO A 143 0.67 -7.82 0.51
N ARG A 144 0.70 -6.60 0.00
CA ARG A 144 1.73 -5.58 0.27
C ARG A 144 1.90 -5.24 1.75
N TYR A 145 0.86 -5.38 2.56
CA TYR A 145 0.97 -5.20 4.02
C TYR A 145 1.91 -6.24 4.63
N PHE A 146 1.72 -7.49 4.27
CA PHE A 146 2.55 -8.61 4.74
C PHE A 146 3.96 -8.55 4.16
N GLU A 147 4.09 -8.18 2.90
CA GLU A 147 5.38 -7.95 2.23
C GLU A 147 6.18 -6.83 2.90
N THR A 148 5.50 -5.78 3.37
CA THR A 148 6.14 -4.70 4.13
C THR A 148 6.71 -5.21 5.45
N PHE A 149 5.97 -6.03 6.19
CA PHE A 149 6.50 -6.65 7.41
C PHE A 149 7.68 -7.58 7.11
N ALA A 150 7.55 -8.41 6.08
CA ALA A 150 8.62 -9.35 5.68
C ALA A 150 9.91 -8.64 5.23
N SER A 151 9.83 -7.38 4.79
CA SER A 151 10.99 -6.59 4.38
C SER A 151 11.66 -5.79 5.51
N ASN A 152 11.28 -6.01 6.77
CA ASN A 152 11.75 -5.23 7.91
C ASN A 152 11.55 -3.72 7.73
N SER A 153 10.46 -3.33 7.08
CA SER A 153 10.05 -1.96 6.93
C SER A 153 8.91 -1.63 7.88
N ILE A 154 8.90 -0.42 8.41
CA ILE A 154 7.78 0.05 9.24
C ILE A 154 6.54 0.19 8.36
N LEU A 155 5.45 -0.45 8.75
CA LEU A 155 4.16 -0.27 8.09
C LEU A 155 3.45 0.96 8.65
N LEU A 156 3.22 1.95 7.79
CA LEU A 156 2.36 3.10 8.07
C LEU A 156 1.12 3.03 7.17
N CYS A 157 -0.06 2.91 7.75
CA CYS A 157 -1.29 2.74 6.99
C CYS A 157 -2.43 3.62 7.48
N GLU A 158 -3.47 3.77 6.68
CA GLU A 158 -4.66 4.51 7.11
C GLU A 158 -5.37 3.79 8.25
N LYS A 159 -5.92 4.54 9.21
CA LYS A 159 -6.67 3.98 10.34
C LYS A 159 -7.90 3.20 9.88
N SER A 160 -8.01 1.93 10.30
CA SER A 160 -9.14 1.07 9.98
C SER A 160 -9.32 -0.05 11.00
N ASN A 161 -10.58 -0.36 11.33
CA ASN A 161 -10.93 -1.48 12.22
C ASN A 161 -10.69 -2.86 11.57
N VAL A 162 -10.45 -2.91 10.27
CA VAL A 162 -10.18 -4.16 9.53
C VAL A 162 -8.89 -4.82 10.04
N TYR A 163 -7.92 -4.03 10.47
CA TYR A 163 -6.62 -4.53 10.91
C TYR A 163 -6.70 -5.36 12.19
N ASN A 164 -7.61 -5.02 13.10
CA ASN A 164 -7.81 -5.78 14.35
C ASN A 164 -8.18 -7.25 14.11
N LYS A 165 -8.84 -7.53 12.98
CA LYS A 165 -9.25 -8.89 12.59
C LYS A 165 -8.16 -9.66 11.83
N ILE A 166 -7.17 -8.95 11.27
CA ILE A 166 -6.20 -9.54 10.36
C ILE A 166 -4.84 -9.70 11.02
N PHE A 167 -4.45 -8.73 11.87
CA PHE A 167 -3.13 -8.72 12.49
C PHE A 167 -3.12 -9.23 13.93
N GLU A 168 -4.30 -9.43 14.54
CA GLU A 168 -4.54 -10.06 15.86
C GLU A 168 -3.52 -9.71 16.97
N GLY A 169 -3.01 -8.47 16.94
CA GLY A 169 -2.11 -7.94 17.97
C GLY A 169 -0.63 -8.38 17.89
N GLU A 170 -0.27 -9.28 16.99
CA GLU A 170 1.11 -9.77 16.86
C GLU A 170 2.02 -8.84 16.02
N LEU A 171 1.44 -8.08 15.09
CA LEU A 171 2.19 -7.26 14.17
C LEU A 171 2.11 -5.78 14.56
N LYS A 172 3.27 -5.15 14.76
CA LYS A 172 3.35 -3.72 15.08
C LYS A 172 3.23 -2.90 13.80
N TYR A 173 2.18 -2.10 13.72
CA TYR A 173 1.95 -1.15 12.64
C TYR A 173 1.54 0.22 13.19
N PHE A 174 1.69 1.24 12.37
CA PHE A 174 1.34 2.62 12.71
C PHE A 174 0.24 3.13 11.79
N THR A 175 -0.57 4.06 12.30
CA THR A 175 -1.72 4.53 11.52
C THR A 175 -1.75 6.04 11.42
N PHE A 176 -2.27 6.52 10.30
CA PHE A 176 -2.65 7.91 10.08
C PHE A 176 -4.15 8.03 9.86
N ASP A 177 -4.70 9.20 10.21
CA ASP A 177 -6.11 9.48 9.99
C ASP A 177 -6.42 9.67 8.51
N LYS A 178 -7.59 9.26 8.06
CA LYS A 178 -8.00 9.34 6.64
C LYS A 178 -8.01 10.76 6.09
N ASP A 179 -8.17 11.78 6.95
CA ASP A 179 -8.06 13.18 6.57
C ASP A 179 -6.62 13.69 6.46
N LEU A 180 -5.64 12.85 6.82
CA LEU A 180 -4.20 13.12 6.80
C LEU A 180 -3.74 14.25 7.73
N LYS A 181 -4.50 14.60 8.77
CA LYS A 181 -4.09 15.65 9.69
C LYS A 181 -2.81 15.28 10.45
N ASN A 182 -2.76 14.06 10.99
CA ASN A 182 -1.62 13.56 11.75
C ASN A 182 -0.55 12.87 10.89
N PHE A 183 -0.69 12.85 9.57
CA PHE A 183 0.19 12.08 8.68
C PHE A 183 1.65 12.53 8.76
N ASN A 184 1.88 13.85 8.74
CA ASN A 184 3.24 14.39 8.78
C ASN A 184 3.91 14.08 10.12
N ASP A 185 3.19 14.27 11.23
CA ASP A 185 3.70 14.04 12.59
C ASP A 185 4.06 12.56 12.77
N GLN A 186 3.22 11.66 12.27
CA GLN A 186 3.51 10.21 12.28
C GLN A 186 4.77 9.89 11.49
N VAL A 187 4.94 10.45 10.28
CA VAL A 187 6.14 10.21 9.47
C VAL A 187 7.40 10.71 10.16
N TYR A 188 7.38 11.95 10.67
CA TYR A 188 8.55 12.52 11.34
C TYR A 188 8.89 11.78 12.64
N SER A 189 7.89 11.44 13.45
CA SER A 189 8.11 10.63 14.65
C SER A 189 8.78 9.31 14.32
N LEU A 190 8.26 8.58 13.35
CA LEU A 190 8.82 7.29 12.94
C LEU A 190 10.22 7.39 12.33
N LEU A 191 10.56 8.47 11.64
CA LEU A 191 11.90 8.69 11.11
C LEU A 191 12.91 9.03 12.20
N ASN A 192 12.47 9.74 13.23
CA ASN A 192 13.32 10.10 14.37
C ASN A 192 13.60 8.90 15.29
N ASP A 193 12.65 7.96 15.37
CA ASP A 193 12.74 6.76 16.21
C ASP A 193 13.42 5.58 15.49
N TYR A 194 13.78 5.72 14.21
CA TYR A 194 14.38 4.68 13.37
C TYR A 194 15.88 4.59 13.61
#